data_5932855c74b8ca7fe1074885f34e748f
#
_entry.id   5932855c74b8ca7fe1074885f34e748f
#
_cell.length_a   1.000
_cell.length_b   1.000
_cell.length_c   1.000
_cell.angle_alpha   90.00
_cell.angle_beta   90.00
_cell.angle_gamma   90.00
#
_symmetry.space_group_name_H-M   'P 1'
#
loop_
_entity.id
_entity.type
_entity.pdbx_description
1 polymer ?
#
loop_
_entity_poly.entity_id
_entity_poly.type
_entity_poly.pdbx_seq_one_letter_code
_entity_poly.pdbx_strand_id
1 'polypeptide(L)'
;KVKKSTQLADAIALAAKYDVKIMIEEAITGREIEVSVLGNENPIASVPGEIIPGAEFYDYADKYINDAAQLIIPAKLPKRLVREFQRLAIRAFQTIEGSGLARVDFFLERGTNRILINEINTMPGFTEISMYPKLWEASGLPYSQLIDRLIELALERHREKLRSRTSYEELPLLLNR
;
A
#
# COMPACT_ATOMS: atom_id res chain seq x y z
N LYS A 1 -8.85 0.13 20.19
CA LYS A 1 -8.71 1.60 20.26
C LYS A 1 -8.77 2.07 21.71
N VAL A 2 -7.72 2.76 22.15
CA VAL A 2 -7.63 3.32 23.51
C VAL A 2 -8.13 4.78 23.47
N LYS A 3 -9.17 5.09 24.24
CA LYS A 3 -9.76 6.45 24.31
C LYS A 3 -9.26 7.23 25.54
N LYS A 4 -8.71 6.53 26.54
CA LYS A 4 -8.21 7.13 27.80
C LYS A 4 -6.89 6.47 28.19
N SER A 5 -5.95 7.24 28.71
CA SER A 5 -4.65 6.73 29.16
C SER A 5 -4.76 5.59 30.19
N THR A 6 -5.81 5.61 31.01
CA THR A 6 -6.10 4.55 32.01
C THR A 6 -6.38 3.18 31.39
N GLN A 7 -6.73 3.11 30.10
CA GLN A 7 -7.04 1.86 29.38
C GLN A 7 -5.80 1.29 28.68
N LEU A 8 -4.67 2.01 28.66
CA LEU A 8 -3.49 1.63 27.85
C LEU A 8 -2.86 0.32 28.37
N ALA A 9 -2.74 0.17 29.67
CA ALA A 9 -2.14 -1.04 30.26
C ALA A 9 -2.91 -2.31 29.90
N ASP A 10 -4.25 -2.25 30.03
CA ASP A 10 -5.13 -3.38 29.69
C ASP A 10 -5.08 -3.71 28.18
N ALA A 11 -5.02 -2.68 27.34
CA ALA A 11 -4.92 -2.84 25.89
C ALA A 11 -3.59 -3.49 25.48
N ILE A 12 -2.47 -3.09 26.12
CA ILE A 12 -1.15 -3.71 25.90
C ILE A 12 -1.19 -5.18 26.39
N ALA A 13 -1.74 -5.46 27.58
CA ALA A 13 -1.88 -6.79 28.10
C ALA A 13 -2.73 -7.71 27.21
N LEU A 14 -3.74 -7.14 26.56
CA LEU A 14 -4.57 -7.85 25.57
C LEU A 14 -3.76 -8.15 24.30
N ALA A 15 -3.08 -7.15 23.73
CA ALA A 15 -2.28 -7.31 22.51
C ALA A 15 -1.14 -8.33 22.71
N ALA A 16 -0.50 -8.34 23.87
CA ALA A 16 0.56 -9.28 24.24
C ALA A 16 0.14 -10.76 24.24
N LYS A 17 -1.16 -11.06 24.20
CA LYS A 17 -1.68 -12.43 24.07
C LYS A 17 -1.57 -12.96 22.63
N TYR A 18 -1.39 -12.06 21.65
CA TYR A 18 -1.38 -12.40 20.22
C TYR A 18 0.02 -12.31 19.60
N ASP A 19 0.85 -11.37 20.05
CA ASP A 19 2.23 -11.23 19.56
C ASP A 19 3.14 -10.66 20.67
N VAL A 20 4.44 -10.99 20.56
CA VAL A 20 5.49 -10.43 21.43
C VAL A 20 5.84 -8.99 21.04
N LYS A 21 5.65 -8.62 19.78
CA LYS A 21 5.84 -7.25 19.27
C LYS A 21 4.51 -6.52 19.27
N ILE A 22 4.44 -5.42 20.01
CA ILE A 22 3.23 -4.58 20.12
C ILE A 22 3.54 -3.22 19.54
N MET A 23 2.70 -2.76 18.62
CA MET A 23 2.75 -1.42 18.05
C MET A 23 1.70 -0.52 18.72
N ILE A 24 2.12 0.68 19.08
CA ILE A 24 1.24 1.72 19.63
C ILE A 24 1.31 2.90 18.68
N GLU A 25 0.16 3.29 18.15
CA GLU A 25 0.05 4.35 17.15
C GLU A 25 -0.87 5.47 17.61
N GLU A 26 -0.61 6.68 17.15
CA GLU A 26 -1.50 7.80 17.32
C GLU A 26 -2.80 7.58 16.54
N ALA A 27 -3.95 7.80 17.16
CA ALA A 27 -5.24 7.71 16.49
C ALA A 27 -5.49 8.97 15.65
N ILE A 28 -5.40 8.84 14.33
CA ILE A 28 -5.62 9.95 13.40
C ILE A 28 -7.12 10.09 13.10
N THR A 29 -7.64 11.32 13.22
CA THR A 29 -8.99 11.65 12.77
C THR A 29 -8.92 12.22 11.37
N GLY A 30 -9.35 11.46 10.36
CA GLY A 30 -9.17 11.83 8.97
C GLY A 30 -10.00 11.00 8.01
N ARG A 31 -9.71 11.18 6.72
CA ARG A 31 -10.21 10.35 5.61
C ARG A 31 -9.17 9.29 5.31
N GLU A 32 -9.62 8.08 5.03
CA GLU A 32 -8.75 6.98 4.61
C GLU A 32 -8.65 6.99 3.09
N ILE A 33 -7.43 7.18 2.57
CA ILE A 33 -7.15 7.31 1.14
C ILE A 33 -6.18 6.22 0.74
N GLU A 34 -6.52 5.45 -0.30
CA GLU A 34 -5.69 4.40 -0.85
C GLU A 34 -5.21 4.75 -2.26
N VAL A 35 -3.96 4.39 -2.57
CA VAL A 35 -3.35 4.56 -3.90
C VAL A 35 -2.65 3.27 -4.31
N SER A 36 -3.00 2.76 -5.49
CA SER A 36 -2.31 1.60 -6.08
C SER A 36 -1.05 2.05 -6.82
N VAL A 37 0.03 1.29 -6.64
CA VAL A 37 1.31 1.50 -7.33
C VAL A 37 1.62 0.27 -8.19
N LEU A 38 2.16 0.48 -9.40
CA LEU A 38 2.48 -0.55 -10.38
C LEU A 38 3.81 -0.22 -11.06
N GLY A 39 4.73 -1.14 -11.10
CA GLY A 39 6.02 -1.00 -11.79
C GLY A 39 7.20 -1.57 -11.04
N ASN A 40 8.37 -1.54 -11.68
CA ASN A 40 9.66 -1.88 -11.09
C ASN A 40 10.46 -0.60 -10.86
N GLU A 41 11.46 -0.27 -11.70
CA GLU A 41 12.30 0.92 -11.57
C GLU A 41 11.54 2.25 -11.72
N ASN A 42 10.55 2.27 -12.62
CA ASN A 42 9.73 3.45 -12.92
C ASN A 42 8.26 3.21 -12.55
N PRO A 43 7.93 3.15 -11.27
CA PRO A 43 6.57 2.89 -10.83
C PRO A 43 5.63 4.06 -11.13
N ILE A 44 4.39 3.72 -11.43
CA ILE A 44 3.29 4.66 -11.63
C ILE A 44 2.23 4.45 -10.54
N ALA A 45 1.43 5.48 -10.29
CA ALA A 45 0.36 5.47 -9.30
C ALA A 45 -1.01 5.69 -9.95
N SER A 46 -2.00 4.99 -9.44
CA SER A 46 -3.40 5.13 -9.82
C SER A 46 -4.01 6.47 -9.36
N VAL A 47 -5.26 6.73 -9.75
CA VAL A 47 -6.08 7.69 -9.04
C VAL A 47 -6.25 7.25 -7.58
N PRO A 48 -6.33 8.19 -6.61
CA PRO A 48 -6.67 7.85 -5.22
C PRO A 48 -8.11 7.39 -5.10
N GLY A 49 -8.36 6.41 -4.23
CA GLY A 49 -9.68 6.04 -3.74
C GLY A 49 -9.84 6.37 -2.28
N GLU A 50 -11.06 6.49 -1.81
CA GLU A 50 -11.40 6.71 -0.41
C GLU A 50 -12.21 5.56 0.13
N ILE A 51 -11.89 5.12 1.33
CA ILE A 51 -12.70 4.17 2.09
C ILE A 51 -13.43 4.94 3.18
N ILE A 52 -14.74 4.78 3.22
CA ILE A 52 -15.56 5.24 4.35
C ILE A 52 -15.93 3.98 5.14
N PRO A 53 -15.33 3.78 6.33
CA PRO A 53 -15.67 2.64 7.17
C PRO A 53 -17.15 2.65 7.56
N GLY A 54 -17.80 1.49 7.54
CA GLY A 54 -19.18 1.34 7.98
C GLY A 54 -19.35 1.46 9.50
N ALA A 55 -18.26 1.26 10.27
CA ALA A 55 -18.21 1.34 11.72
C ALA A 55 -16.99 2.14 12.21
N GLU A 56 -16.93 2.44 13.51
CA GLU A 56 -15.82 3.20 14.15
C GLU A 56 -14.45 2.49 14.02
N PHE A 57 -14.46 1.21 13.66
CA PHE A 57 -13.29 0.38 13.32
C PHE A 57 -13.52 -0.34 12.00
N TYR A 58 -12.62 -0.14 11.07
CA TYR A 58 -12.53 -0.93 9.85
C TYR A 58 -11.80 -2.23 10.19
N ASP A 59 -12.52 -3.18 10.80
CA ASP A 59 -11.97 -4.46 11.22
C ASP A 59 -12.09 -5.52 10.11
N TYR A 60 -11.63 -6.75 10.44
CA TYR A 60 -11.69 -7.88 9.52
C TYR A 60 -13.13 -8.20 9.08
N ALA A 61 -14.11 -8.01 9.96
CA ALA A 61 -15.50 -8.27 9.65
C ALA A 61 -16.07 -7.23 8.66
N ASP A 62 -15.70 -5.96 8.79
CA ASP A 62 -16.08 -4.91 7.83
C ASP A 62 -15.41 -5.11 6.47
N LYS A 63 -14.16 -5.64 6.46
CA LYS A 63 -13.41 -5.91 5.20
C LYS A 63 -14.00 -7.07 4.37
N TYR A 64 -14.54 -8.10 5.01
CA TYR A 64 -14.81 -9.37 4.33
C TYR A 64 -16.21 -9.95 4.58
N ILE A 65 -16.97 -9.49 5.57
CA ILE A 65 -18.22 -10.11 5.99
C ILE A 65 -19.45 -9.19 5.79
N ASN A 66 -19.33 -7.90 6.11
CA ASN A 66 -20.51 -7.03 6.23
C ASN A 66 -20.77 -6.10 5.04
N ASP A 67 -19.89 -6.03 4.03
CA ASP A 67 -20.00 -5.13 2.85
C ASP A 67 -20.35 -3.66 3.21
N ALA A 68 -20.05 -3.26 4.47
CA ALA A 68 -20.49 -2.01 5.07
C ALA A 68 -19.59 -0.81 4.72
N ALA A 69 -18.38 -1.05 4.17
CA ALA A 69 -17.48 0.01 3.77
C ALA A 69 -17.87 0.57 2.39
N GLN A 70 -18.08 1.88 2.32
CA GLN A 70 -18.33 2.55 1.05
C GLN A 70 -17.02 2.94 0.38
N LEU A 71 -16.83 2.51 -0.89
CA LEU A 71 -15.69 2.90 -1.72
C LEU A 71 -16.07 4.08 -2.61
N ILE A 72 -15.26 5.14 -2.57
CA ILE A 72 -15.41 6.31 -3.46
C ILE A 72 -14.20 6.35 -4.40
N ILE A 73 -14.42 5.99 -5.66
CA ILE A 73 -13.38 5.91 -6.69
C ILE A 73 -13.81 6.72 -7.92
N PRO A 74 -13.05 7.73 -8.35
CA PRO A 74 -11.93 8.36 -7.63
C PRO A 74 -12.36 9.09 -6.35
N ALA A 75 -11.45 9.21 -5.39
CA ALA A 75 -11.67 10.02 -4.20
C ALA A 75 -11.93 11.48 -4.55
N LYS A 76 -12.91 12.10 -3.87
CA LYS A 76 -13.25 13.52 -4.07
C LYS A 76 -12.17 14.41 -3.43
N LEU A 77 -11.10 14.69 -4.17
CA LEU A 77 -9.95 15.46 -3.74
C LEU A 77 -9.61 16.58 -4.73
N PRO A 78 -9.10 17.73 -4.25
CA PRO A 78 -8.50 18.74 -5.13
C PRO A 78 -7.34 18.15 -5.95
N LYS A 79 -7.16 18.57 -7.21
CA LYS A 79 -6.10 18.08 -8.11
C LYS A 79 -4.69 18.14 -7.50
N ARG A 80 -4.42 19.12 -6.63
CA ARG A 80 -3.14 19.25 -5.93
C ARG A 80 -2.92 18.07 -4.98
N LEU A 81 -3.92 17.71 -4.20
CA LEU A 81 -3.83 16.57 -3.26
C LEU A 81 -3.74 15.25 -4.01
N VAL A 82 -4.48 15.06 -5.10
CA VAL A 82 -4.36 13.86 -5.95
C VAL A 82 -2.90 13.63 -6.34
N ARG A 83 -2.24 14.65 -6.92
CA ARG A 83 -0.83 14.56 -7.31
C ARG A 83 0.10 14.30 -6.13
N GLU A 84 -0.19 14.89 -4.98
CA GLU A 84 0.63 14.70 -3.78
C GLU A 84 0.51 13.26 -3.24
N PHE A 85 -0.68 12.69 -3.19
CA PHE A 85 -0.89 11.29 -2.83
C PHE A 85 -0.15 10.35 -3.78
N GLN A 86 -0.27 10.57 -5.09
CA GLN A 86 0.44 9.77 -6.10
C GLN A 86 1.96 9.84 -5.93
N ARG A 87 2.51 11.05 -5.73
CA ARG A 87 3.93 11.27 -5.49
C ARG A 87 4.42 10.55 -4.22
N LEU A 88 3.66 10.65 -3.14
CA LEU A 88 3.99 10.01 -1.86
C LEU A 88 3.89 8.49 -1.94
N ALA A 89 2.89 7.95 -2.66
CA ALA A 89 2.73 6.51 -2.88
C ALA A 89 3.92 5.93 -3.65
N ILE A 90 4.33 6.57 -4.75
CA ILE A 90 5.52 6.17 -5.52
C ILE A 90 6.77 6.22 -4.64
N ARG A 91 6.96 7.30 -3.87
CA ARG A 91 8.11 7.43 -3.00
C ARG A 91 8.14 6.37 -1.90
N ALA A 92 7.00 6.07 -1.27
CA ALA A 92 6.90 5.03 -0.26
C ALA A 92 7.28 3.66 -0.85
N PHE A 93 6.76 3.34 -2.03
CA PHE A 93 7.06 2.11 -2.76
C PHE A 93 8.55 1.97 -3.09
N GLN A 94 9.17 3.03 -3.60
CA GLN A 94 10.60 3.05 -3.89
C GLN A 94 11.47 2.95 -2.63
N THR A 95 11.04 3.54 -1.52
CA THR A 95 11.78 3.52 -0.23
C THR A 95 11.92 2.10 0.33
N ILE A 96 10.95 1.24 0.07
CA ILE A 96 11.00 -0.18 0.47
C ILE A 96 11.56 -1.11 -0.63
N GLU A 97 12.15 -0.53 -1.70
CA GLU A 97 12.62 -1.28 -2.87
C GLU A 97 11.53 -2.16 -3.49
N GLY A 98 10.29 -1.66 -3.52
CA GLY A 98 9.11 -2.35 -4.04
C GLY A 98 9.25 -2.69 -5.52
N SER A 99 8.63 -3.79 -5.94
CA SER A 99 8.57 -4.22 -7.34
C SER A 99 7.23 -4.85 -7.66
N GLY A 100 6.76 -4.63 -8.88
CA GLY A 100 5.51 -5.16 -9.39
C GLY A 100 4.32 -4.36 -8.92
N LEU A 101 3.86 -4.55 -7.69
CA LEU A 101 2.65 -3.93 -7.17
C LEU A 101 2.74 -3.61 -5.68
N ALA A 102 2.00 -2.58 -5.29
CA ALA A 102 1.63 -2.33 -3.88
C ALA A 102 0.40 -1.43 -3.79
N ARG A 103 -0.30 -1.44 -2.67
CA ARG A 103 -1.26 -0.42 -2.28
C ARG A 103 -0.69 0.34 -1.09
N VAL A 104 -0.69 1.65 -1.19
CA VAL A 104 -0.27 2.54 -0.11
C VAL A 104 -1.49 3.21 0.48
N ASP A 105 -1.67 3.03 1.78
CA ASP A 105 -2.82 3.50 2.52
C ASP A 105 -2.43 4.71 3.37
N PHE A 106 -3.25 5.74 3.34
CA PHE A 106 -2.97 7.04 3.95
C PHE A 106 -4.14 7.53 4.80
N PHE A 107 -3.82 8.38 5.76
CA PHE A 107 -4.79 9.28 6.37
C PHE A 107 -4.62 10.70 5.83
N LEU A 108 -5.75 11.32 5.43
CA LEU A 108 -5.84 12.76 5.22
C LEU A 108 -6.43 13.38 6.48
N GLU A 109 -5.58 13.95 7.33
CA GLU A 109 -5.96 14.48 8.63
C GLU A 109 -6.97 15.63 8.50
N ARG A 110 -8.04 15.56 9.28
CA ARG A 110 -9.10 16.57 9.29
C ARG A 110 -8.58 17.88 9.88
N GLY A 111 -8.91 18.99 9.25
CA GLY A 111 -8.54 20.35 9.71
C GLY A 111 -7.19 20.83 9.24
N THR A 112 -6.19 19.98 9.11
CA THR A 112 -4.83 20.36 8.66
C THR A 112 -4.56 20.00 7.19
N ASN A 113 -5.29 19.02 6.63
CA ASN A 113 -4.99 18.38 5.36
C ASN A 113 -3.58 17.77 5.29
N ARG A 114 -2.99 17.42 6.41
CA ARG A 114 -1.73 16.70 6.47
C ARG A 114 -1.94 15.27 5.99
N ILE A 115 -1.07 14.82 5.09
CA ILE A 115 -1.08 13.45 4.57
C ILE A 115 -0.13 12.62 5.43
N LEU A 116 -0.63 11.55 5.99
CA LEU A 116 0.13 10.59 6.81
C LEU A 116 0.06 9.22 6.15
N ILE A 117 1.19 8.55 5.99
CA ILE A 117 1.23 7.16 5.55
C ILE A 117 0.80 6.30 6.74
N ASN A 118 -0.14 5.41 6.49
CA ASN A 118 -0.56 4.38 7.44
C ASN A 118 0.25 3.11 7.20
N GLU A 119 0.06 2.47 6.05
CA GLU A 119 0.74 1.23 5.72
C GLU A 119 1.00 1.09 4.22
N ILE A 120 1.86 0.13 3.86
CA ILE A 120 2.09 -0.30 2.49
C ILE A 120 1.86 -1.80 2.37
N ASN A 121 0.93 -2.18 1.50
CA ASN A 121 0.54 -3.56 1.24
C ASN A 121 1.20 -4.05 -0.04
N THR A 122 2.26 -4.85 0.06
CA THR A 122 3.01 -5.39 -1.10
C THR A 122 2.32 -6.59 -1.76
N MET A 123 1.29 -7.15 -1.14
CA MET A 123 0.37 -8.14 -1.71
C MET A 123 -1.08 -7.76 -1.38
N PRO A 124 -1.61 -6.70 -2.00
CA PRO A 124 -2.97 -6.23 -1.74
C PRO A 124 -3.99 -7.25 -2.22
N GLY A 125 -5.21 -7.18 -1.68
CA GLY A 125 -6.34 -7.96 -2.19
C GLY A 125 -6.52 -7.75 -3.68
N PHE A 126 -6.79 -8.84 -4.42
CA PHE A 126 -6.82 -8.85 -5.90
C PHE A 126 -8.09 -9.54 -6.46
N THR A 127 -9.22 -9.38 -5.75
CA THR A 127 -10.54 -9.82 -6.23
C THR A 127 -11.27 -8.68 -6.93
N GLU A 128 -12.37 -8.96 -7.61
CA GLU A 128 -13.19 -7.95 -8.30
C GLU A 128 -13.69 -6.82 -7.37
N ILE A 129 -13.87 -7.11 -6.09
CA ILE A 129 -14.29 -6.12 -5.09
C ILE A 129 -13.11 -5.35 -4.48
N SER A 130 -11.88 -5.83 -4.68
CA SER A 130 -10.69 -5.25 -4.06
C SER A 130 -10.35 -3.87 -4.61
N MET A 131 -9.88 -2.98 -3.73
CA MET A 131 -9.54 -1.61 -4.09
C MET A 131 -8.43 -1.52 -5.14
N TYR A 132 -7.39 -2.38 -5.04
CA TYR A 132 -6.23 -2.32 -5.94
C TYR A 132 -6.63 -2.37 -7.44
N PRO A 133 -7.35 -3.41 -7.94
CA PRO A 133 -7.74 -3.43 -9.34
C PRO A 133 -8.77 -2.35 -9.69
N LYS A 134 -9.70 -1.99 -8.80
CA LYS A 134 -10.68 -0.93 -9.05
C LYS A 134 -10.03 0.44 -9.26
N LEU A 135 -8.96 0.75 -8.55
CA LEU A 135 -8.21 2.00 -8.73
C LEU A 135 -7.51 2.04 -10.09
N TRP A 136 -7.00 0.91 -10.58
CA TRP A 136 -6.40 0.83 -11.90
C TRP A 136 -7.44 0.93 -13.00
N GLU A 137 -8.59 0.28 -12.85
CA GLU A 137 -9.71 0.41 -13.79
C GLU A 137 -10.16 1.87 -13.91
N ALA A 138 -10.34 2.57 -12.79
CA ALA A 138 -10.67 3.99 -12.75
C ALA A 138 -9.55 4.89 -13.31
N SER A 139 -8.31 4.38 -13.37
CA SER A 139 -7.16 5.05 -13.99
C SER A 139 -7.01 4.73 -15.48
N GLY A 140 -7.93 3.94 -16.07
CA GLY A 140 -7.93 3.58 -17.48
C GLY A 140 -7.15 2.30 -17.82
N LEU A 141 -6.74 1.51 -16.83
CA LEU A 141 -6.07 0.21 -17.01
C LEU A 141 -7.05 -0.92 -16.63
N PRO A 142 -7.69 -1.59 -17.61
CA PRO A 142 -8.62 -2.69 -17.35
C PRO A 142 -7.97 -3.88 -16.67
N TYR A 143 -8.77 -4.67 -15.94
CA TYR A 143 -8.30 -5.81 -15.13
C TYR A 143 -7.42 -6.80 -15.90
N SER A 144 -7.81 -7.20 -17.12
CA SER A 144 -7.00 -8.11 -17.95
C SER A 144 -5.63 -7.53 -18.30
N GLN A 145 -5.60 -6.25 -18.70
CA GLN A 145 -4.34 -5.57 -19.02
C GLN A 145 -3.46 -5.35 -17.77
N LEU A 146 -4.08 -5.17 -16.61
CA LEU A 146 -3.35 -5.10 -15.34
C LEU A 146 -2.64 -6.42 -15.05
N ILE A 147 -3.29 -7.57 -15.29
CA ILE A 147 -2.67 -8.88 -15.13
C ILE A 147 -1.52 -9.06 -16.12
N ASP A 148 -1.72 -8.75 -17.40
CA ASP A 148 -0.67 -8.82 -18.41
C ASP A 148 0.55 -7.99 -18.00
N ARG A 149 0.32 -6.74 -17.55
CA ARG A 149 1.38 -5.87 -17.09
C ARG A 149 2.14 -6.41 -15.87
N LEU A 150 1.45 -7.03 -14.92
CA LEU A 150 2.09 -7.66 -13.76
C LEU A 150 2.98 -8.85 -14.17
N ILE A 151 2.52 -9.65 -15.14
CA ILE A 151 3.34 -10.75 -15.69
C ILE A 151 4.58 -10.21 -16.37
N GLU A 152 4.45 -9.17 -17.21
CA GLU A 152 5.58 -8.50 -17.85
C GLU A 152 6.62 -8.00 -16.84
N LEU A 153 6.15 -7.29 -15.78
CA LEU A 153 7.00 -6.78 -14.70
C LEU A 153 7.74 -7.90 -13.97
N ALA A 154 7.07 -9.03 -13.74
CA ALA A 154 7.69 -10.20 -13.12
C ALA A 154 8.81 -10.78 -14.01
N LEU A 155 8.58 -10.87 -15.32
CA LEU A 155 9.57 -11.33 -16.28
C LEU A 155 10.75 -10.34 -16.42
N GLU A 156 10.48 -9.04 -16.43
CA GLU A 156 11.51 -7.99 -16.41
C GLU A 156 12.42 -8.16 -15.18
N ARG A 157 11.85 -8.23 -14.00
CA ARG A 157 12.58 -8.41 -12.74
C ARG A 157 13.38 -9.72 -12.70
N HIS A 158 12.82 -10.80 -13.23
CA HIS A 158 13.53 -12.08 -13.31
C HIS A 158 14.79 -11.96 -14.20
N ARG A 159 14.68 -11.32 -15.38
CA ARG A 159 15.82 -11.10 -16.27
C ARG A 159 16.91 -10.24 -15.61
N GLU A 160 16.53 -9.21 -14.85
CA GLU A 160 17.49 -8.38 -14.10
C GLU A 160 18.26 -9.19 -13.06
N LYS A 161 17.55 -10.03 -12.30
CA LYS A 161 18.19 -10.93 -11.32
C LYS A 161 19.18 -11.90 -11.98
N LEU A 162 18.88 -12.41 -13.18
CA LEU A 162 19.77 -13.31 -13.90
C LEU A 162 21.06 -12.63 -14.41
N ARG A 163 21.11 -11.30 -14.48
CA ARG A 163 22.34 -10.56 -14.83
C ARG A 163 23.35 -10.56 -13.69
N SER A 164 22.90 -10.75 -12.45
CA SER A 164 23.76 -10.77 -11.28
C SER A 164 24.46 -12.13 -11.19
N ARG A 165 25.79 -12.14 -11.17
CA ARG A 165 26.58 -13.36 -10.92
C ARG A 165 26.47 -13.72 -9.44
N THR A 166 26.06 -14.96 -9.16
CA THR A 166 25.88 -15.47 -7.81
C THR A 166 27.04 -16.36 -7.32
N SER A 167 28.01 -16.67 -8.19
CA SER A 167 29.22 -17.45 -7.83
C SER A 167 30.48 -16.70 -8.23
N TYR A 168 31.54 -16.88 -7.43
CA TYR A 168 32.90 -16.35 -7.67
C TYR A 168 33.76 -17.23 -8.58
N GLU A 169 33.27 -18.41 -8.99
CA GLU A 169 34.08 -19.42 -9.70
C GLU A 169 34.52 -18.99 -11.12
N GLU A 170 33.97 -17.90 -11.65
CA GLU A 170 34.30 -17.39 -12.99
C GLU A 170 34.91 -15.97 -13.00
N LEU A 171 35.42 -15.47 -11.88
CA LEU A 171 36.18 -14.23 -11.90
C LEU A 171 37.55 -14.49 -12.56
N PRO A 172 37.86 -13.96 -13.74
CA PRO A 172 39.24 -13.99 -14.24
C PRO A 172 40.12 -13.32 -13.16
N LEU A 173 41.19 -13.97 -12.78
CA LEU A 173 42.23 -13.42 -11.92
C LEU A 173 42.81 -12.13 -12.52
N LEU A 174 42.10 -11.01 -12.37
CA LEU A 174 42.59 -9.67 -12.73
C LEU A 174 43.40 -9.04 -11.56
N LEU A 175 43.85 -9.84 -10.59
CA LEU A 175 44.61 -9.37 -9.43
C LEU A 175 46.09 -9.76 -9.49
N ASN A 176 46.63 -10.09 -10.67
CA ASN A 176 48.09 -10.21 -10.88
C ASN A 176 48.57 -9.15 -11.87
N ARG A 177 48.65 -7.87 -11.39
CA ARG A 177 49.65 -6.89 -11.87
C ARG A 177 50.02 -5.95 -10.73
#